data_718ac0277c6ac80ecc180cf6e2066bf4
#
_entry.id   718ac0277c6ac80ecc180cf6e2066bf4
#
_cell.length_a   1.000
_cell.length_b   1.000
_cell.length_c   1.000
_cell.angle_alpha   90.00
_cell.angle_beta   90.00
_cell.angle_gamma   90.00
#
_symmetry.space_group_name_H-M   'P 1'
#
loop_
_entity.id
_entity.type
_entity.pdbx_description
1 polymer ?
#
loop_
_entity_poly.entity_id
_entity_poly.type
_entity_poly.pdbx_seq_one_letter_code
_entity_poly.pdbx_strand_id
1 'polypeptide(L)'
;MTPSVLIDSDVLVWLTRGHEGAARRLQALPAWRISAVTYIELAQGCRDKADLARLKKGLAARNTEIVPLTEDISLRAAELIDQLALSHGMRLADALIGATAIALQATLITANVKHLSAVDGLSFEAFLPYPSMCNRGRSQIRPPR
;
A
#
# COMPACT_ATOMS: atom_id res chain seq x y z
N MET A 1 -1.55 -23.09 -2.39
CA MET A 1 -1.63 -21.86 -3.19
C MET A 1 -1.22 -20.68 -2.32
N THR A 2 -0.25 -19.93 -2.80
CA THR A 2 0.17 -18.70 -2.12
C THR A 2 -0.96 -17.69 -2.21
N PRO A 3 -1.38 -17.08 -1.08
CA PRO A 3 -2.38 -16.03 -1.13
C PRO A 3 -1.90 -14.90 -2.04
N SER A 4 -2.79 -14.38 -2.86
CA SER A 4 -2.50 -13.19 -3.67
C SER A 4 -2.35 -11.99 -2.73
N VAL A 5 -1.29 -11.21 -2.93
CA VAL A 5 -0.96 -10.07 -2.09
C VAL A 5 -0.80 -8.83 -2.96
N LEU A 6 -1.36 -7.72 -2.49
CA LEU A 6 -1.16 -6.39 -3.07
C LEU A 6 -0.43 -5.54 -2.04
N ILE A 7 0.57 -4.78 -2.44
CA ILE A 7 1.38 -3.95 -1.54
C ILE A 7 0.91 -2.51 -1.65
N ASP A 8 0.55 -1.90 -0.51
CA ASP A 8 0.19 -0.49 -0.46
C ASP A 8 1.45 0.39 -0.56
N SER A 9 1.28 1.59 -1.09
CA SER A 9 2.38 2.55 -1.28
C SER A 9 3.11 2.92 0.00
N ASP A 10 2.41 3.02 1.13
CA ASP A 10 3.02 3.38 2.41
C ASP A 10 4.07 2.36 2.87
N VAL A 11 3.84 1.07 2.63
CA VAL A 11 4.80 0.01 2.98
C VAL A 11 6.07 0.15 2.13
N LEU A 12 5.91 0.47 0.84
CA LEU A 12 7.06 0.70 -0.06
C LEU A 12 7.83 1.97 0.32
N VAL A 13 7.14 3.00 0.79
CA VAL A 13 7.80 4.21 1.30
C VAL A 13 8.68 3.86 2.51
N TRP A 14 8.18 3.06 3.44
CA TRP A 14 8.98 2.58 4.57
C TRP A 14 10.21 1.79 4.10
N LEU A 15 10.03 0.93 3.10
CA LEU A 15 11.13 0.18 2.51
C LEU A 15 12.21 1.11 1.94
N THR A 16 11.81 2.13 1.18
CA THR A 16 12.77 3.08 0.59
C THR A 16 13.52 3.90 1.64
N ARG A 17 12.93 4.04 2.82
CA ARG A 17 13.56 4.71 3.96
C ARG A 17 14.44 3.79 4.80
N GLY A 18 14.65 2.55 4.36
CA GLY A 18 15.53 1.60 5.02
C GLY A 18 14.93 0.86 6.21
N HIS A 19 13.59 0.79 6.31
CA HIS A 19 12.93 0.09 7.40
C HIS A 19 13.14 -1.43 7.26
N GLU A 20 13.82 -2.03 8.24
CA GLU A 20 14.17 -3.45 8.19
C GLU A 20 12.96 -4.39 8.20
N GLY A 21 11.94 -4.05 8.97
CA GLY A 21 10.71 -4.83 9.02
C GLY A 21 9.99 -4.87 7.68
N ALA A 22 9.95 -3.73 6.97
CA ALA A 22 9.40 -3.66 5.62
C ALA A 22 10.22 -4.52 4.65
N ALA A 23 11.54 -4.43 4.72
CA ALA A 23 12.43 -5.24 3.89
C ALA A 23 12.20 -6.73 4.12
N ARG A 24 12.16 -7.17 5.37
CA ARG A 24 11.92 -8.58 5.70
C ARG A 24 10.56 -9.07 5.19
N ARG A 25 9.51 -8.28 5.41
CA ARG A 25 8.16 -8.70 4.99
C ARG A 25 8.05 -8.79 3.48
N LEU A 26 8.58 -7.82 2.76
CA LEU A 26 8.46 -7.78 1.30
C LEU A 26 9.41 -8.75 0.60
N GLN A 27 10.58 -9.01 1.16
CA GLN A 27 11.51 -10.00 0.62
C GLN A 27 10.97 -11.43 0.71
N ALA A 28 10.07 -11.70 1.65
CA ALA A 28 9.43 -13.01 1.77
C ALA A 28 8.44 -13.30 0.63
N LEU A 29 8.04 -12.28 -0.14
CA LEU A 29 7.12 -12.44 -1.25
C LEU A 29 7.86 -12.93 -2.49
N PRO A 30 7.32 -13.93 -3.23
CA PRO A 30 7.98 -14.44 -4.44
C PRO A 30 8.00 -13.42 -5.57
N ALA A 31 6.99 -12.57 -5.64
CA ALA A 31 6.91 -11.47 -6.60
C ALA A 31 6.03 -10.38 -6.00
N TRP A 32 6.20 -9.15 -6.48
CA TRP A 32 5.42 -8.02 -6.00
C TRP A 32 4.26 -7.70 -6.94
N ARG A 33 3.20 -7.21 -6.36
CA ARG A 33 2.05 -6.71 -7.10
C ARG A 33 1.61 -5.40 -6.47
N ILE A 34 1.49 -4.36 -7.28
CA ILE A 34 1.07 -3.02 -6.83
C ILE A 34 0.01 -2.47 -7.77
N SER A 35 -0.81 -1.57 -7.25
CA SER A 35 -1.75 -0.81 -8.07
C SER A 35 -1.00 0.21 -8.94
N ALA A 36 -1.57 0.54 -10.09
CA ALA A 36 -1.10 1.66 -10.91
C ALA A 36 -1.04 2.96 -10.10
N VAL A 37 -1.98 3.17 -9.17
CA VAL A 37 -1.96 4.33 -8.25
C VAL A 37 -0.68 4.33 -7.41
N THR A 38 -0.31 3.20 -6.85
CA THR A 38 0.92 3.06 -6.07
C THR A 38 2.15 3.42 -6.90
N TYR A 39 2.22 2.91 -8.12
CA TYR A 39 3.33 3.25 -9.03
C TYR A 39 3.37 4.76 -9.31
N ILE A 40 2.22 5.36 -9.61
CA ILE A 40 2.13 6.78 -9.92
C ILE A 40 2.55 7.62 -8.72
N GLU A 41 2.12 7.27 -7.51
CA GLU A 41 2.52 7.97 -6.28
C GLU A 41 4.04 7.89 -6.06
N LEU A 42 4.62 6.72 -6.23
CA LEU A 42 6.06 6.53 -6.06
C LEU A 42 6.85 7.30 -7.12
N ALA A 43 6.40 7.24 -8.37
CA ALA A 43 7.04 7.95 -9.46
C ALA A 43 6.96 9.47 -9.28
N GLN A 44 5.80 9.96 -8.85
CA GLN A 44 5.58 11.39 -8.57
C GLN A 44 6.48 11.88 -7.43
N GLY A 45 6.81 11.01 -6.47
CA GLY A 45 7.71 11.33 -5.37
C GLY A 45 9.20 11.33 -5.75
N CYS A 46 9.57 10.90 -6.95
CA CYS A 46 10.95 10.94 -7.41
C CYS A 46 11.38 12.38 -7.67
N ARG A 47 12.62 12.72 -7.27
CA ARG A 47 13.15 14.08 -7.36
C ARG A 47 13.78 14.37 -8.72
N ASP A 48 14.25 13.34 -9.41
CA ASP A 48 14.96 13.46 -10.67
C ASP A 48 14.87 12.16 -11.48
N LYS A 49 15.45 12.18 -12.69
CA LYS A 49 15.44 11.00 -13.58
C LYS A 49 16.20 9.82 -13.00
N ALA A 50 17.25 10.07 -12.21
CA ALA A 50 18.01 9.01 -11.57
C ALA A 50 17.19 8.27 -10.53
N ASP A 51 16.40 9.01 -9.70
CA ASP A 51 15.47 8.40 -8.74
C ASP A 51 14.43 7.54 -9.46
N LEU A 52 13.87 8.06 -10.55
CA LEU A 52 12.86 7.31 -11.31
C LEU A 52 13.46 6.04 -11.93
N ALA A 53 14.68 6.12 -12.45
CA ALA A 53 15.36 4.94 -13.00
C ALA A 53 15.62 3.89 -11.91
N ARG A 54 16.02 4.31 -10.72
CA ARG A 54 16.20 3.39 -9.58
C ARG A 54 14.89 2.73 -9.17
N LEU A 55 13.79 3.50 -9.14
CA LEU A 55 12.47 2.95 -8.85
C LEU A 55 12.10 1.87 -9.85
N LYS A 56 12.19 2.15 -11.13
CA LYS A 56 11.85 1.20 -12.19
C LYS A 56 12.72 -0.05 -12.11
N LYS A 57 14.01 0.11 -11.90
CA LYS A 57 14.95 -1.00 -11.78
C LYS A 57 14.63 -1.88 -10.58
N GLY A 58 14.34 -1.24 -9.44
CA GLY A 58 13.96 -1.95 -8.21
C GLY A 58 12.69 -2.76 -8.37
N LEU A 59 11.67 -2.19 -9.01
CA LEU A 59 10.41 -2.89 -9.26
C LEU A 59 10.62 -4.06 -10.23
N ALA A 60 11.40 -3.88 -11.28
CA ALA A 60 11.70 -4.93 -12.24
C ALA A 60 12.47 -6.09 -11.60
N ALA A 61 13.40 -5.79 -10.69
CA ALA A 61 14.17 -6.80 -9.98
C ALA A 61 13.30 -7.71 -9.10
N ARG A 62 12.11 -7.24 -8.70
CA ARG A 62 11.15 -8.00 -7.90
C ARG A 62 10.04 -8.60 -8.73
N ASN A 63 10.16 -8.60 -10.05
CA ASN A 63 9.10 -9.05 -10.94
C ASN A 63 7.75 -8.42 -10.62
N THR A 64 7.74 -7.12 -10.41
CA THR A 64 6.55 -6.40 -9.97
C THR A 64 5.52 -6.30 -11.08
N GLU A 65 4.31 -6.76 -10.78
CA GLU A 65 3.15 -6.52 -11.63
C GLU A 65 2.49 -5.22 -11.21
N ILE A 66 2.31 -4.31 -12.17
CA ILE A 66 1.55 -3.06 -11.95
C ILE A 66 0.13 -3.30 -12.48
N VAL A 67 -0.83 -3.36 -11.58
CA VAL A 67 -2.22 -3.64 -11.92
C VAL A 67 -2.90 -2.38 -12.41
N PRO A 68 -3.39 -2.38 -13.66
CA PRO A 68 -4.06 -1.19 -14.20
C PRO A 68 -5.41 -0.93 -13.51
N LEU A 69 -5.86 0.30 -13.55
CA LEU A 69 -7.18 0.68 -13.07
C LEU A 69 -8.21 0.33 -14.13
N THR A 70 -9.01 -0.68 -13.84
CA THR A 70 -10.10 -1.10 -14.72
C THR A 70 -11.36 -0.29 -14.45
N GLU A 71 -12.35 -0.41 -15.32
CA GLU A 71 -13.67 0.19 -15.11
C GLU A 71 -14.27 -0.25 -13.78
N ASP A 72 -14.24 -1.55 -13.50
CA ASP A 72 -14.79 -2.10 -12.25
C ASP A 72 -14.10 -1.54 -11.01
N ILE A 73 -12.78 -1.42 -11.05
CA ILE A 73 -12.01 -0.82 -9.96
C ILE A 73 -12.40 0.64 -9.75
N SER A 74 -12.55 1.40 -10.84
CA SER A 74 -12.94 2.81 -10.76
C SER A 74 -14.34 2.99 -10.17
N LEU A 75 -15.31 2.18 -10.60
CA LEU A 75 -16.66 2.23 -10.08
C LEU A 75 -16.73 1.86 -8.60
N ARG A 76 -15.99 0.82 -8.20
CA ARG A 76 -15.93 0.41 -6.81
C ARG A 76 -15.26 1.46 -5.93
N ALA A 77 -14.20 2.08 -6.43
CA ALA A 77 -13.52 3.16 -5.71
C ALA A 77 -14.45 4.36 -5.47
N ALA A 78 -15.25 4.72 -6.48
CA ALA A 78 -16.25 5.78 -6.34
C ALA A 78 -17.27 5.46 -5.25
N GLU A 79 -17.77 4.23 -5.20
CA GLU A 79 -18.68 3.77 -4.14
C GLU A 79 -18.03 3.87 -2.76
N LEU A 80 -16.77 3.48 -2.64
CA LEU A 80 -16.04 3.56 -1.37
C LEU A 80 -15.90 5.01 -0.89
N ILE A 81 -15.61 5.92 -1.79
CA ILE A 81 -15.54 7.35 -1.46
C ILE A 81 -16.91 7.86 -1.02
N ASP A 82 -17.97 7.53 -1.74
CA ASP A 82 -19.33 7.93 -1.36
C ASP A 82 -19.70 7.47 0.04
N GLN A 83 -19.27 6.27 0.43
CA GLN A 83 -19.61 5.68 1.71
C GLN A 83 -18.70 6.14 2.85
N LEU A 84 -17.42 6.37 2.59
CA LEU A 84 -16.39 6.45 3.64
C LEU A 84 -15.59 7.75 3.68
N ALA A 85 -15.69 8.63 2.69
CA ALA A 85 -14.90 9.85 2.66
C ALA A 85 -15.27 10.78 3.83
N LEU A 86 -16.55 11.00 4.06
CA LEU A 86 -17.01 11.91 5.11
C LEU A 86 -16.95 11.30 6.51
N SER A 87 -17.26 10.01 6.62
CA SER A 87 -17.32 9.34 7.92
C SER A 87 -15.96 8.89 8.43
N HIS A 88 -15.07 8.46 7.52
CA HIS A 88 -13.79 7.83 7.88
C HIS A 88 -12.58 8.53 7.26
N GLY A 89 -12.78 9.62 6.54
CA GLY A 89 -11.68 10.36 5.92
C GLY A 89 -10.97 9.62 4.80
N MET A 90 -11.65 8.66 4.16
CA MET A 90 -11.03 7.90 3.07
C MET A 90 -10.65 8.81 1.92
N ARG A 91 -9.44 8.63 1.40
CA ARG A 91 -8.90 9.43 0.30
C ARG A 91 -8.90 8.67 -1.01
N LEU A 92 -8.68 9.39 -2.09
CA LEU A 92 -8.65 8.88 -3.45
C LEU A 92 -7.77 7.64 -3.60
N ALA A 93 -6.51 7.72 -3.15
CA ALA A 93 -5.58 6.61 -3.28
C ALA A 93 -6.03 5.38 -2.48
N ASP A 94 -6.53 5.58 -1.26
CA ASP A 94 -7.03 4.49 -0.41
C ASP A 94 -8.16 3.74 -1.10
N ALA A 95 -9.09 4.48 -1.69
CA ALA A 95 -10.25 3.91 -2.38
C ALA A 95 -9.82 3.11 -3.60
N LEU A 96 -8.91 3.65 -4.41
CA LEU A 96 -8.45 2.98 -5.62
C LEU A 96 -7.61 1.74 -5.30
N ILE A 97 -6.74 1.82 -4.31
CA ILE A 97 -5.91 0.68 -3.89
C ILE A 97 -6.77 -0.40 -3.24
N GLY A 98 -7.69 -0.01 -2.36
CA GLY A 98 -8.64 -0.94 -1.75
C GLY A 98 -9.51 -1.63 -2.77
N ALA A 99 -10.06 -0.88 -3.72
CA ALA A 99 -10.87 -1.44 -4.82
C ALA A 99 -10.08 -2.42 -5.68
N THR A 100 -8.79 -2.13 -5.92
CA THR A 100 -7.91 -3.03 -6.66
C THR A 100 -7.71 -4.35 -5.91
N ALA A 101 -7.46 -4.29 -4.61
CA ALA A 101 -7.31 -5.49 -3.78
C ALA A 101 -8.59 -6.34 -3.79
N ILE A 102 -9.75 -5.72 -3.69
CA ILE A 102 -11.04 -6.42 -3.76
C ILE A 102 -11.21 -7.10 -5.11
N ALA A 103 -10.95 -6.40 -6.21
CA ALA A 103 -11.09 -6.94 -7.56
C ALA A 103 -10.18 -8.13 -7.80
N LEU A 104 -8.98 -8.13 -7.24
CA LEU A 104 -8.01 -9.21 -7.35
C LEU A 104 -8.24 -10.33 -6.33
N GLN A 105 -9.16 -10.14 -5.39
CA GLN A 105 -9.31 -11.03 -4.22
C GLN A 105 -7.95 -11.22 -3.51
N ALA A 106 -7.20 -10.14 -3.41
CA ALA A 106 -5.87 -10.13 -2.82
C ALA A 106 -5.92 -9.58 -1.40
N THR A 107 -4.96 -10.01 -0.58
CA THR A 107 -4.74 -9.41 0.73
C THR A 107 -3.86 -8.17 0.57
N LEU A 108 -4.35 -7.03 1.04
CA LEU A 108 -3.60 -5.77 0.99
C LEU A 108 -2.67 -5.66 2.19
N ILE A 109 -1.37 -5.56 1.95
CA ILE A 109 -0.40 -5.22 3.01
C ILE A 109 -0.36 -3.69 3.10
N THR A 110 -0.75 -3.15 4.24
CA THR A 110 -0.89 -1.71 4.44
C THR A 110 -0.55 -1.28 5.86
N ALA A 111 -0.01 -0.08 6.01
CA ALA A 111 0.12 0.58 7.30
C ALA A 111 -1.12 1.44 7.63
N ASN A 112 -1.98 1.69 6.66
CA ASN A 112 -3.14 2.58 6.79
C ASN A 112 -4.40 1.83 7.23
N VAL A 113 -4.32 1.17 8.37
CA VAL A 113 -5.43 0.36 8.91
C VAL A 113 -6.64 1.24 9.26
N LYS A 114 -6.39 2.46 9.72
CA LYS A 114 -7.45 3.38 10.15
C LYS A 114 -8.50 3.62 9.06
N HIS A 115 -8.06 3.86 7.82
CA HIS A 115 -8.98 4.15 6.72
C HIS A 115 -9.52 2.87 6.07
N LEU A 116 -8.73 1.82 6.01
CA LEU A 116 -9.04 0.63 5.24
C LEU A 116 -9.83 -0.43 6.01
N SER A 117 -9.80 -0.40 7.34
CA SER A 117 -10.54 -1.36 8.17
C SER A 117 -12.05 -1.25 8.02
N ALA A 118 -12.57 -0.11 7.58
CA ALA A 118 -14.00 0.11 7.36
C ALA A 118 -14.51 -0.39 6.00
N VAL A 119 -13.61 -0.88 5.13
CA VAL A 119 -13.97 -1.32 3.79
C VAL A 119 -14.49 -2.75 3.84
N ASP A 120 -15.77 -2.93 3.51
CA ASP A 120 -16.37 -4.25 3.43
C ASP A 120 -15.76 -5.07 2.27
N GLY A 121 -15.48 -6.34 2.56
CA GLY A 121 -14.92 -7.25 1.56
C GLY A 121 -13.43 -7.13 1.33
N LEU A 122 -12.74 -6.24 2.04
CA LEU A 122 -11.29 -6.09 1.94
C LEU A 122 -10.59 -6.99 2.95
N SER A 123 -9.71 -7.86 2.45
CA SER A 123 -8.75 -8.57 3.29
C SER A 123 -7.48 -7.74 3.38
N PHE A 124 -7.00 -7.49 4.58
CA PHE A 124 -5.76 -6.74 4.74
C PHE A 124 -4.86 -7.33 5.83
N GLU A 125 -3.55 -7.12 5.65
CA GLU A 125 -2.54 -7.42 6.65
C GLU A 125 -1.96 -6.09 7.11
N ALA A 126 -2.06 -5.80 8.40
CA ALA A 126 -1.52 -4.57 8.97
C ALA A 126 0.01 -4.64 9.00
N PHE A 127 0.66 -3.69 8.36
CA PHE A 127 2.09 -3.47 8.54
C PHE A 127 2.27 -2.40 9.60
N LEU A 128 2.88 -2.78 10.72
CA LEU A 128 3.16 -1.86 11.83
C LEU A 128 4.63 -1.48 11.76
N PRO A 129 4.94 -0.24 11.31
CA PRO A 129 6.33 0.18 11.16
C PRO A 129 7.08 0.19 12.49
N TYR A 130 6.35 0.42 13.58
CA TYR A 130 6.90 0.30 14.91
C TYR A 130 6.07 -0.71 15.70
N PRO A 131 6.74 -1.66 16.43
CA PRO A 131 5.98 -2.56 17.28
C PRO A 131 5.17 -1.72 18.27
N SER A 132 3.88 -2.07 18.41
CA SER A 132 3.07 -1.46 19.46
C SER A 132 3.71 -1.86 20.78
N MET A 133 4.30 -0.90 21.47
CA MET A 133 4.73 -1.07 22.85
C MET A 133 3.47 -1.09 23.70
N CYS A 134 2.83 -2.24 23.79
CA CYS A 134 1.72 -2.42 24.71
C CYS A 134 2.16 -1.92 26.10
N ASN A 135 1.53 -0.86 26.57
CA ASN A 135 1.63 -0.34 27.93
C ASN A 135 2.93 0.30 28.40
N ARG A 136 3.80 0.74 27.51
CA ARG A 136 4.78 1.73 27.97
C ARG A 136 4.38 3.07 27.38
N GLY A 137 3.53 3.75 28.08
CA GLY A 137 3.15 5.09 27.73
C GLY A 137 4.39 5.90 27.43
N ARG A 138 4.39 6.53 26.26
CA ARG A 138 5.32 7.56 25.86
C ARG A 138 6.62 7.13 25.24
N SER A 139 6.58 6.92 23.99
CA SER A 139 7.43 7.68 23.08
C SER A 139 6.65 7.78 21.78
N GLN A 140 6.22 8.97 21.47
CA GLN A 140 5.70 9.26 20.16
C GLN A 140 6.90 9.25 19.21
N ILE A 141 7.28 8.06 18.78
CA ILE A 141 8.24 7.93 17.70
C ILE A 141 7.48 8.31 16.44
N ARG A 142 7.71 9.53 15.95
CA ARG A 142 7.13 9.96 14.69
C ARG A 142 7.80 9.19 13.56
N PRO A 143 7.03 8.73 12.56
CA PRO A 143 7.65 8.16 11.38
C PRO A 143 8.59 9.20 10.73
N PRO A 144 9.70 8.75 10.18
CA PRO A 144 10.58 9.65 9.45
C PRO A 144 9.80 10.29 8.30
N ARG A 145 9.99 11.58 8.13
CA ARG A 145 9.37 12.34 7.03
C ARG A 145 10.03 12.02 5.71
#